data_0929ddafc90ae8eacf6e171f0b2eb226
#
_entry.id   0929ddafc90ae8eacf6e171f0b2eb226
#
_cell.length_a   1.000
_cell.length_b   1.000
_cell.length_c   1.000
_cell.angle_alpha   90.00
_cell.angle_beta   90.00
_cell.angle_gamma   90.00
#
_symmetry.space_group_name_H-M   'P 1'
#
loop_
_entity.id
_entity.type
_entity.pdbx_description
1 polymer ?
#
loop_
_entity_poly.entity_id
_entity_poly.type
_entity_poly.pdbx_seq_one_letter_code
_entity_poly.pdbx_strand_id
1 'polypeptide(L)'
;MCIRDSNNSYFAEGITVLDQSIIMLTWKGEQAFRIDISNFSIVENFSFEGEGWGICFNGEFLVMSNGTSQISFRDPETFEINHTIQVTWDGQPVPNINELECVGKEILANVWLQDVIISIDSISGNVQYFVSPTSISSTQGTNSNEVLNGIAFDKSSGGFWITGKNWTHIYLIEISYQETSSEIQETSGLNRFSEILIISIILLLPLLVIFRNKNEPETPNFKDSPP
;
A
#
# COMPACT_ATOMS: atom_id res chain seq x y z
N MET A 1 -5.67 27.53 -6.34
CA MET A 1 -5.30 26.16 -6.75
C MET A 1 -4.29 26.29 -7.88
N CYS A 2 -3.08 25.79 -7.70
CA CYS A 2 -2.08 25.77 -8.78
C CYS A 2 -2.19 24.42 -9.49
N ILE A 3 -2.45 24.44 -10.79
CA ILE A 3 -2.46 23.27 -11.65
C ILE A 3 -1.30 23.44 -12.62
N ARG A 4 -0.50 22.41 -12.77
CA ARG A 4 0.53 22.31 -13.80
C ARG A 4 0.29 21.05 -14.61
N ASP A 5 0.15 21.21 -15.91
CA ASP A 5 0.09 20.08 -16.82
C ASP A 5 1.50 19.55 -17.10
N SER A 6 1.66 18.24 -17.06
CA SER A 6 2.86 17.57 -17.54
C SER A 6 2.89 17.55 -19.07
N ASN A 7 4.06 17.27 -19.65
CA ASN A 7 4.15 17.02 -21.07
C ASN A 7 3.25 15.84 -21.47
N ASN A 8 2.45 15.99 -22.51
CA ASN A 8 1.55 14.95 -23.04
C ASN A 8 2.24 13.64 -23.43
N SER A 9 3.58 13.59 -23.39
CA SER A 9 4.36 12.40 -23.66
C SER A 9 4.42 11.41 -22.46
N TYR A 10 4.03 11.86 -21.26
CA TYR A 10 4.13 11.06 -20.04
C TYR A 10 2.79 10.96 -19.34
N PHE A 11 2.49 9.78 -18.84
CA PHE A 11 1.41 9.60 -17.89
C PHE A 11 2.02 9.64 -16.48
N ALA A 12 1.67 10.69 -15.70
CA ALA A 12 2.09 10.84 -14.32
C ALA A 12 1.34 9.82 -13.45
N GLU A 13 2.06 9.15 -12.56
CA GLU A 13 1.51 8.15 -11.64
C GLU A 13 1.85 8.54 -10.20
N GLY A 14 2.55 7.71 -9.42
CA GLY A 14 2.84 7.99 -8.02
C GLY A 14 3.62 9.28 -7.77
N ILE A 15 3.32 9.95 -6.67
CA ILE A 15 4.03 11.14 -6.21
C ILE A 15 4.34 11.05 -4.73
N THR A 16 5.47 11.62 -4.30
CA THR A 16 5.80 11.81 -2.88
C THR A 16 6.54 13.12 -2.65
N VAL A 17 6.47 13.61 -1.43
CA VAL A 17 7.22 14.82 -1.02
C VAL A 17 8.58 14.40 -0.45
N LEU A 18 9.63 15.02 -0.95
CA LEU A 18 11.00 14.90 -0.47
C LEU A 18 11.55 16.32 -0.21
N ASP A 19 11.61 16.73 1.04
CA ASP A 19 12.03 18.07 1.47
C ASP A 19 11.24 19.20 0.81
N GLN A 20 11.88 19.98 -0.06
CA GLN A 20 11.29 21.06 -0.84
C GLN A 20 10.95 20.65 -2.27
N SER A 21 10.87 19.35 -2.52
CA SER A 21 10.61 18.79 -3.85
C SER A 21 9.47 17.79 -3.81
N ILE A 22 8.85 17.57 -4.97
CA ILE A 22 7.99 16.44 -5.26
C ILE A 22 8.76 15.50 -6.17
N ILE A 23 8.79 14.22 -5.84
CA ILE A 23 9.21 13.17 -6.75
C ILE A 23 7.96 12.62 -7.43
N MET A 24 7.95 12.61 -8.76
CA MET A 24 6.83 12.16 -9.57
C MET A 24 7.30 11.05 -10.51
N LEU A 25 6.62 9.91 -10.47
CA LEU A 25 6.85 8.80 -11.39
C LEU A 25 6.05 8.96 -12.68
N THR A 26 6.54 8.32 -13.73
CA THR A 26 5.75 8.06 -14.94
C THR A 26 5.41 6.57 -15.02
N TRP A 27 4.21 6.24 -15.50
CA TRP A 27 3.76 4.85 -15.61
C TRP A 27 4.68 3.99 -16.50
N LYS A 28 4.74 4.28 -17.79
CA LYS A 28 5.55 3.55 -18.79
C LYS A 28 6.64 4.42 -19.42
N GLY A 29 6.86 5.59 -18.85
CA GLY A 29 7.82 6.54 -19.40
C GLY A 29 9.25 6.29 -18.93
N GLU A 30 9.47 5.37 -18.00
CA GLU A 30 10.78 5.04 -17.41
C GLU A 30 11.53 6.26 -16.88
N GLN A 31 10.76 7.30 -16.44
CA GLN A 31 11.27 8.56 -15.93
C GLN A 31 10.64 8.89 -14.58
N ALA A 32 11.45 9.41 -13.68
CA ALA A 32 11.01 10.10 -12.47
C ALA A 32 11.52 11.55 -12.53
N PHE A 33 10.69 12.47 -12.03
CA PHE A 33 11.02 13.89 -12.02
C PHE A 33 11.09 14.41 -10.60
N ARG A 34 12.14 15.16 -10.28
CA ARG A 34 12.20 16.00 -9.09
C ARG A 34 11.68 17.38 -9.46
N ILE A 35 10.67 17.84 -8.76
CA ILE A 35 9.93 19.06 -9.04
C ILE A 35 10.01 19.97 -7.82
N ASP A 36 10.45 21.20 -7.97
CA ASP A 36 10.48 22.20 -6.90
C ASP A 36 9.07 22.60 -6.50
N ILE A 37 8.74 22.49 -5.20
CA ILE A 37 7.40 22.78 -4.67
C ILE A 37 7.02 24.26 -4.83
N SER A 38 7.98 25.17 -4.76
CA SER A 38 7.74 26.61 -4.75
C SER A 38 7.22 27.16 -6.08
N ASN A 39 7.68 26.57 -7.18
CA ASN A 39 7.40 27.07 -8.53
C ASN A 39 6.98 25.98 -9.53
N PHE A 40 6.97 24.72 -9.10
CA PHE A 40 6.66 23.54 -9.90
C PHE A 40 7.57 23.36 -11.13
N SER A 41 8.81 23.84 -11.08
CA SER A 41 9.78 23.56 -12.14
C SER A 41 10.41 22.19 -11.95
N ILE A 42 10.63 21.48 -13.04
CA ILE A 42 11.46 20.26 -13.03
C ILE A 42 12.90 20.69 -12.82
N VAL A 43 13.51 20.25 -11.72
CA VAL A 43 14.90 20.55 -11.39
C VAL A 43 15.84 19.39 -11.73
N GLU A 44 15.29 18.17 -11.79
CA GLU A 44 16.06 16.97 -12.12
C GLU A 44 15.17 15.90 -12.72
N ASN A 45 15.75 14.99 -13.50
CA ASN A 45 15.07 13.81 -14.00
C ASN A 45 15.96 12.58 -13.84
N PHE A 46 15.33 11.46 -13.47
CA PHE A 46 15.98 10.17 -13.31
C PHE A 46 15.39 9.18 -14.28
N SER A 47 16.21 8.25 -14.76
CA SER A 47 15.74 7.12 -15.56
C SER A 47 15.69 5.85 -14.70
N PHE A 48 14.68 5.02 -14.92
CA PHE A 48 14.59 3.71 -14.31
C PHE A 48 14.02 2.72 -15.33
N GLU A 49 14.12 1.42 -15.07
CA GLU A 49 13.59 0.40 -15.96
C GLU A 49 12.19 -0.04 -15.48
N GLY A 50 11.29 -0.26 -16.44
CA GLY A 50 9.95 -0.79 -16.21
C GLY A 50 8.90 0.28 -15.90
N GLU A 51 7.88 -0.10 -15.15
CA GLU A 51 6.74 0.75 -14.83
C GLU A 51 6.92 1.42 -13.45
N GLY A 52 6.48 2.67 -13.32
CA GLY A 52 6.37 3.37 -12.05
C GLY A 52 4.92 3.47 -11.62
N TRP A 53 4.57 2.95 -10.42
CA TRP A 53 3.21 2.94 -9.91
C TRP A 53 3.06 3.84 -8.69
N GLY A 54 3.39 3.39 -7.49
CA GLY A 54 3.35 4.16 -6.27
C GLY A 54 4.75 4.51 -5.75
N ILE A 55 4.84 5.58 -4.96
CA ILE A 55 6.10 5.99 -4.34
C ILE A 55 5.83 6.71 -3.02
N CYS A 56 6.60 6.37 -1.97
CA CYS A 56 6.65 7.11 -0.72
C CYS A 56 8.10 7.33 -0.25
N PHE A 57 8.31 8.21 0.70
CA PHE A 57 9.61 8.44 1.33
C PHE A 57 9.56 7.97 2.79
N ASN A 58 10.41 7.03 3.18
CA ASN A 58 10.43 6.46 4.53
C ASN A 58 11.37 7.17 5.51
N GLY A 59 11.96 8.29 5.09
CA GLY A 59 12.96 9.05 5.87
C GLY A 59 14.40 8.75 5.47
N GLU A 60 14.65 7.69 4.69
CA GLU A 60 15.97 7.29 4.21
C GLU A 60 15.96 7.00 2.71
N PHE A 61 14.98 6.24 2.24
CA PHE A 61 14.84 5.81 0.84
C PHE A 61 13.52 6.25 0.22
N LEU A 62 13.53 6.45 -1.08
CA LEU A 62 12.32 6.44 -1.90
C LEU A 62 11.89 4.98 -2.11
N VAL A 63 10.70 4.66 -1.66
CA VAL A 63 10.12 3.32 -1.70
C VAL A 63 9.13 3.28 -2.85
N MET A 64 9.38 2.42 -3.85
CA MET A 64 8.67 2.44 -5.12
C MET A 64 8.09 1.07 -5.47
N SER A 65 6.83 1.06 -5.91
CA SER A 65 6.13 -0.09 -6.50
C SER A 65 6.14 -0.02 -8.03
N ASN A 66 5.89 -1.17 -8.66
CA ASN A 66 5.84 -1.30 -10.12
C ASN A 66 4.75 -2.28 -10.61
N GLY A 67 3.73 -2.51 -9.78
CA GLY A 67 2.64 -3.43 -10.08
C GLY A 67 2.95 -4.92 -9.88
N THR A 68 4.19 -5.26 -9.53
CA THR A 68 4.55 -6.62 -9.14
C THR A 68 4.39 -6.79 -7.61
N SER A 69 4.87 -7.91 -7.09
CA SER A 69 5.01 -8.15 -5.64
C SER A 69 6.34 -7.68 -5.07
N GLN A 70 7.16 -6.99 -5.87
CA GLN A 70 8.42 -6.39 -5.41
C GLN A 70 8.25 -4.90 -5.16
N ILE A 71 8.88 -4.43 -4.08
CA ILE A 71 9.06 -3.02 -3.75
C ILE A 71 10.55 -2.73 -3.76
N SER A 72 10.96 -1.67 -4.45
CA SER A 72 12.35 -1.20 -4.49
C SER A 72 12.55 -0.01 -3.56
N PHE A 73 13.67 -0.04 -2.84
CA PHE A 73 14.16 1.07 -2.02
C PHE A 73 15.27 1.76 -2.80
N ARG A 74 15.06 3.02 -3.11
CA ARG A 74 15.94 3.80 -4.00
C ARG A 74 16.60 4.94 -3.25
N ASP A 75 17.84 5.20 -3.59
CA ASP A 75 18.59 6.35 -3.11
C ASP A 75 17.87 7.64 -3.54
N PRO A 76 17.57 8.58 -2.63
CA PRO A 76 16.82 9.79 -2.97
C PRO A 76 17.58 10.77 -3.87
N GLU A 77 18.93 10.70 -3.95
CA GLU A 77 19.72 11.60 -4.75
C GLU A 77 20.03 11.03 -6.15
N THR A 78 20.27 9.73 -6.26
CA THR A 78 20.64 9.10 -7.52
C THR A 78 19.51 8.33 -8.18
N PHE A 79 18.47 8.02 -7.42
CA PHE A 79 17.37 7.14 -7.80
C PHE A 79 17.79 5.68 -8.09
N GLU A 80 19.03 5.31 -7.79
CA GLU A 80 19.52 3.95 -7.93
C GLU A 80 18.89 3.03 -6.88
N ILE A 81 18.67 1.77 -7.25
CA ILE A 81 18.13 0.76 -6.32
C ILE A 81 19.22 0.39 -5.31
N ASN A 82 18.93 0.63 -4.03
CA ASN A 82 19.74 0.14 -2.92
C ASN A 82 19.43 -1.33 -2.63
N HIS A 83 18.15 -1.67 -2.44
CA HIS A 83 17.69 -3.03 -2.22
C HIS A 83 16.22 -3.18 -2.64
N THR A 84 15.72 -4.42 -2.58
CA THR A 84 14.32 -4.75 -2.84
C THR A 84 13.80 -5.68 -1.76
N ILE A 85 12.49 -5.62 -1.51
CA ILE A 85 11.78 -6.62 -0.71
C ILE A 85 10.71 -7.30 -1.56
N GLN A 86 10.41 -8.55 -1.19
CA GLN A 86 9.30 -9.30 -1.77
C GLN A 86 8.10 -9.19 -0.82
N VAL A 87 6.99 -8.63 -1.29
CA VAL A 87 5.75 -8.56 -0.51
C VAL A 87 5.06 -9.91 -0.53
N THR A 88 4.78 -10.45 0.66
CA THR A 88 4.15 -11.77 0.82
C THR A 88 3.05 -11.75 1.87
N TRP A 89 2.03 -12.58 1.64
CA TRP A 89 1.02 -12.93 2.62
C TRP A 89 0.94 -14.45 2.74
N ASP A 90 1.10 -14.97 3.95
CA ASP A 90 1.18 -16.43 4.21
C ASP A 90 2.17 -17.15 3.28
N GLY A 91 3.32 -16.52 3.06
CA GLY A 91 4.39 -17.04 2.19
C GLY A 91 4.10 -16.96 0.68
N GLN A 92 2.95 -16.41 0.28
CA GLN A 92 2.61 -16.23 -1.13
C GLN A 92 2.85 -14.78 -1.57
N PRO A 93 3.42 -14.54 -2.77
CA PRO A 93 3.60 -13.20 -3.30
C PRO A 93 2.27 -12.46 -3.47
N VAL A 94 2.23 -11.18 -3.11
CA VAL A 94 1.09 -10.28 -3.31
C VAL A 94 1.37 -9.37 -4.51
N PRO A 95 0.82 -9.64 -5.69
CA PRO A 95 1.01 -8.80 -6.88
C PRO A 95 0.10 -7.56 -6.86
N ASN A 96 0.26 -6.72 -7.87
CA ASN A 96 -0.54 -5.51 -8.08
C ASN A 96 -0.39 -4.47 -6.98
N ILE A 97 0.77 -4.42 -6.32
CA ILE A 97 1.10 -3.36 -5.37
C ILE A 97 1.15 -2.03 -6.13
N ASN A 98 0.30 -1.08 -5.71
CA ASN A 98 0.16 0.20 -6.40
C ASN A 98 0.59 1.35 -5.48
N GLU A 99 -0.31 2.28 -5.16
CA GLU A 99 0.00 3.46 -4.37
C GLU A 99 0.53 3.11 -2.98
N LEU A 100 1.52 3.87 -2.53
CA LEU A 100 2.26 3.61 -1.30
C LEU A 100 2.24 4.82 -0.37
N GLU A 101 2.13 4.56 0.94
CA GLU A 101 2.37 5.54 1.99
C GLU A 101 3.29 4.95 3.07
N CYS A 102 4.36 5.65 3.39
CA CYS A 102 5.37 5.22 4.34
C CYS A 102 5.16 5.87 5.72
N VAL A 103 4.93 5.07 6.76
CA VAL A 103 4.77 5.55 8.14
C VAL A 103 5.66 4.74 9.09
N GLY A 104 6.76 5.33 9.51
CA GLY A 104 7.75 4.64 10.35
C GLY A 104 8.34 3.42 9.66
N LYS A 105 8.10 2.22 10.20
CA LYS A 105 8.55 0.94 9.62
C LYS A 105 7.48 0.24 8.79
N GLU A 106 6.38 0.89 8.59
CA GLU A 106 5.22 0.36 7.89
C GLU A 106 5.09 1.00 6.52
N ILE A 107 4.75 0.20 5.52
CA ILE A 107 4.35 0.65 4.19
C ILE A 107 2.89 0.27 4.02
N LEU A 108 2.01 1.26 3.90
CA LEU A 108 0.64 1.02 3.49
C LEU A 108 0.57 1.06 1.97
N ALA A 109 -0.12 0.09 1.38
CA ALA A 109 -0.19 -0.04 -0.06
C ALA A 109 -1.61 -0.37 -0.54
N ASN A 110 -2.06 0.29 -1.60
CA ASN A 110 -3.21 -0.17 -2.34
C ASN A 110 -2.85 -1.39 -3.19
N VAL A 111 -3.74 -2.37 -3.25
CA VAL A 111 -3.64 -3.48 -4.20
C VAL A 111 -4.61 -3.20 -5.36
N TRP A 112 -4.06 -2.95 -6.55
CA TRP A 112 -4.85 -2.53 -7.70
C TRP A 112 -5.91 -3.56 -8.08
N LEU A 113 -7.10 -3.08 -8.44
CA LEU A 113 -8.33 -3.83 -8.69
C LEU A 113 -8.93 -4.51 -7.45
N GLN A 114 -8.43 -4.17 -6.26
CA GLN A 114 -9.00 -4.64 -5.00
C GLN A 114 -9.32 -3.44 -4.11
N ASP A 115 -10.46 -3.48 -3.44
CA ASP A 115 -10.84 -2.47 -2.44
C ASP A 115 -10.16 -2.78 -1.11
N VAL A 116 -8.83 -2.83 -1.13
CA VAL A 116 -8.01 -3.17 0.03
C VAL A 116 -6.74 -2.33 0.09
N ILE A 117 -6.39 -1.94 1.30
CA ILE A 117 -5.08 -1.42 1.67
C ILE A 117 -4.41 -2.49 2.51
N ILE A 118 -3.19 -2.83 2.19
CA ILE A 118 -2.36 -3.75 2.99
C ILE A 118 -1.31 -2.98 3.75
N SER A 119 -1.01 -3.44 4.96
CA SER A 119 0.14 -3.00 5.74
C SER A 119 1.28 -3.98 5.55
N ILE A 120 2.45 -3.46 5.22
CA ILE A 120 3.65 -4.24 4.91
C ILE A 120 4.75 -3.83 5.89
N ASP A 121 5.38 -4.79 6.54
CA ASP A 121 6.62 -4.56 7.27
C ASP A 121 7.75 -4.24 6.29
N SER A 122 8.36 -3.06 6.42
CA SER A 122 9.34 -2.55 5.46
C SER A 122 10.68 -3.32 5.46
N ILE A 123 10.92 -4.20 6.43
CA ILE A 123 12.14 -4.99 6.53
C ILE A 123 11.94 -6.37 5.91
N SER A 124 10.87 -7.06 6.32
CA SER A 124 10.61 -8.44 5.92
C SER A 124 9.79 -8.57 4.64
N GLY A 125 9.01 -7.53 4.28
CA GLY A 125 8.05 -7.58 3.19
C GLY A 125 6.76 -8.34 3.53
N ASN A 126 6.59 -8.80 4.77
CA ASN A 126 5.39 -9.51 5.17
C ASN A 126 4.22 -8.55 5.37
N VAL A 127 3.07 -8.92 4.81
CA VAL A 127 1.82 -8.23 5.10
C VAL A 127 1.42 -8.51 6.54
N GLN A 128 1.13 -7.44 7.29
CA GLN A 128 0.78 -7.52 8.71
C GLN A 128 -0.74 -7.56 8.92
N TYR A 129 -1.47 -6.74 8.17
CA TYR A 129 -2.93 -6.68 8.22
C TYR A 129 -3.51 -6.08 6.94
N PHE A 130 -4.83 -6.14 6.83
CA PHE A 130 -5.61 -5.61 5.72
C PHE A 130 -6.62 -4.60 6.24
N VAL A 131 -6.81 -3.51 5.49
CA VAL A 131 -7.89 -2.53 5.70
C VAL A 131 -8.78 -2.55 4.47
N SER A 132 -10.07 -2.83 4.65
CA SER A 132 -11.03 -2.82 3.55
C SER A 132 -12.07 -1.73 3.75
N PRO A 133 -11.95 -0.57 3.08
CA PRO A 133 -12.90 0.53 3.18
C PRO A 133 -14.11 0.32 2.26
N THR A 134 -14.64 -0.90 2.18
CA THR A 134 -15.74 -1.27 1.26
C THR A 134 -17.00 -0.44 1.45
N SER A 135 -17.28 0.03 2.68
CA SER A 135 -18.40 0.93 2.94
C SER A 135 -18.25 2.29 2.24
N ILE A 136 -17.01 2.70 1.95
CA ILE A 136 -16.69 3.93 1.24
C ILE A 136 -16.62 3.64 -0.26
N SER A 137 -15.81 2.66 -0.69
CA SER A 137 -15.58 2.35 -2.11
C SER A 137 -16.87 2.00 -2.83
N SER A 138 -17.78 1.26 -2.19
CA SER A 138 -19.09 0.93 -2.77
C SER A 138 -19.99 2.13 -3.07
N THR A 139 -19.71 3.30 -2.50
CA THR A 139 -20.45 4.54 -2.76
C THR A 139 -19.84 5.40 -3.85
N GLN A 140 -18.61 5.10 -4.28
CA GLN A 140 -17.83 5.97 -5.17
C GLN A 140 -17.70 5.42 -6.59
N GLY A 141 -17.59 4.11 -6.75
CA GLY A 141 -17.34 3.49 -8.04
C GLY A 141 -18.48 2.63 -8.52
N THR A 142 -18.81 2.71 -9.80
CA THR A 142 -19.82 1.87 -10.46
C THR A 142 -19.22 0.98 -11.54
N ASN A 143 -17.94 1.17 -11.86
CA ASN A 143 -17.25 0.39 -12.88
C ASN A 143 -15.85 -0.08 -12.39
N SER A 144 -15.30 -1.06 -13.08
CA SER A 144 -14.02 -1.70 -12.73
C SER A 144 -12.79 -0.77 -12.76
N ASN A 145 -12.91 0.45 -13.30
CA ASN A 145 -11.83 1.42 -13.36
C ASN A 145 -11.92 2.47 -12.24
N GLU A 146 -12.95 2.43 -11.41
CA GLU A 146 -13.18 3.36 -10.30
C GLU A 146 -12.74 2.72 -8.97
N VAL A 147 -11.52 2.19 -8.97
CA VAL A 147 -10.96 1.44 -7.85
C VAL A 147 -10.29 2.35 -6.82
N LEU A 148 -10.26 1.88 -5.58
CA LEU A 148 -9.47 2.48 -4.50
C LEU A 148 -8.00 2.55 -4.93
N ASN A 149 -7.46 3.76 -5.00
CA ASN A 149 -6.04 3.99 -5.32
C ASN A 149 -5.65 5.40 -4.92
N GLY A 150 -5.03 5.52 -3.79
CA GLY A 150 -4.58 6.77 -3.18
C GLY A 150 -4.68 6.69 -1.68
N ILE A 151 -3.52 6.87 -1.00
CA ILE A 151 -3.43 6.91 0.44
C ILE A 151 -2.37 7.94 0.85
N ALA A 152 -2.65 8.74 1.85
CA ALA A 152 -1.70 9.71 2.40
C ALA A 152 -1.91 9.87 3.90
N PHE A 153 -0.83 9.86 4.67
CA PHE A 153 -0.86 10.02 6.12
C PHE A 153 -1.08 11.50 6.51
N ASP A 154 -2.10 11.76 7.29
CA ASP A 154 -2.30 13.07 7.90
C ASP A 154 -1.64 13.14 9.27
N LYS A 155 -0.48 13.77 9.33
CA LYS A 155 0.28 13.97 10.57
C LYS A 155 -0.50 14.74 11.64
N SER A 156 -1.48 15.55 11.25
CA SER A 156 -2.23 16.40 12.17
C SER A 156 -3.29 15.62 12.94
N SER A 157 -3.96 14.68 12.30
CA SER A 157 -4.99 13.84 12.91
C SER A 157 -4.50 12.45 13.31
N GLY A 158 -3.39 11.98 12.73
CA GLY A 158 -2.95 10.59 12.83
C GLY A 158 -3.75 9.63 11.95
N GLY A 159 -4.66 10.15 11.14
CA GLY A 159 -5.46 9.38 10.20
C GLY A 159 -4.85 9.29 8.79
N PHE A 160 -5.60 8.73 7.87
CA PHE A 160 -5.19 8.59 6.48
C PHE A 160 -6.24 9.15 5.53
N TRP A 161 -5.80 9.99 4.61
CA TRP A 161 -6.60 10.37 3.46
C TRP A 161 -6.58 9.25 2.44
N ILE A 162 -7.75 8.80 2.01
CA ILE A 162 -7.91 7.80 0.96
C ILE A 162 -8.78 8.32 -0.17
N THR A 163 -8.49 7.87 -1.37
CA THR A 163 -9.28 8.17 -2.57
C THR A 163 -9.20 7.01 -3.57
N GLY A 164 -9.83 7.17 -4.72
CA GLY A 164 -9.76 6.21 -5.82
C GLY A 164 -9.80 6.89 -7.17
N LYS A 165 -9.52 6.12 -8.21
CA LYS A 165 -9.56 6.61 -9.60
C LYS A 165 -10.98 7.06 -9.93
N ASN A 166 -11.09 8.30 -10.45
CA ASN A 166 -12.36 8.95 -10.78
C ASN A 166 -13.36 9.10 -9.62
N TRP A 167 -12.92 8.92 -8.37
CA TRP A 167 -13.76 9.17 -7.23
C TRP A 167 -14.08 10.66 -7.10
N THR A 168 -15.27 10.97 -6.62
CA THR A 168 -15.73 12.35 -6.43
C THR A 168 -15.29 12.94 -5.09
N HIS A 169 -14.80 12.10 -4.17
CA HIS A 169 -14.44 12.50 -2.82
C HIS A 169 -13.12 11.90 -2.38
N ILE A 170 -12.49 12.62 -1.43
CA ILE A 170 -11.37 12.14 -0.62
C ILE A 170 -11.89 11.95 0.80
N TYR A 171 -11.51 10.86 1.45
CA TYR A 171 -11.98 10.51 2.79
C TYR A 171 -10.85 10.47 3.78
N LEU A 172 -11.06 11.06 4.97
CA LEU A 172 -10.19 10.85 6.11
C LEU A 172 -10.70 9.66 6.91
N ILE A 173 -9.85 8.67 7.09
CA ILE A 173 -10.16 7.46 7.87
C ILE A 173 -9.18 7.32 9.04
N GLU A 174 -9.62 6.66 10.09
CA GLU A 174 -8.76 6.19 11.17
C GLU A 174 -8.62 4.67 11.06
N ILE A 175 -7.39 4.16 11.14
CA ILE A 175 -7.12 2.73 11.21
C ILE A 175 -6.96 2.40 12.69
N SER A 176 -7.96 1.70 13.25
CA SER A 176 -7.93 1.25 14.63
C SER A 176 -7.76 -0.27 14.70
N TYR A 177 -6.84 -0.71 15.54
CA TYR A 177 -6.66 -2.13 15.83
C TYR A 177 -7.61 -2.52 16.95
N GLN A 178 -8.46 -3.52 16.72
CA GLN A 178 -9.15 -4.20 17.81
C GLN A 178 -8.27 -5.38 18.24
N GLU A 179 -7.61 -5.25 19.38
CA GLU A 179 -7.08 -6.44 20.05
C GLU A 179 -8.27 -7.31 20.44
N THR A 180 -8.42 -8.45 19.80
CA THR A 180 -9.30 -9.48 20.30
C THR A 180 -8.67 -10.04 21.58
N SER A 181 -9.04 -9.46 22.73
CA SER A 181 -8.80 -10.08 24.01
C SER A 181 -9.58 -11.38 24.05
N SER A 182 -8.92 -12.51 23.79
CA SER A 182 -9.43 -13.80 24.20
C SER A 182 -9.34 -13.83 25.73
N GLU A 183 -10.43 -13.44 26.39
CA GLU A 183 -10.64 -13.78 27.80
C GLU A 183 -10.61 -15.29 27.90
N ILE A 184 -9.49 -15.83 28.35
CA ILE A 184 -9.42 -17.16 28.91
C ILE A 184 -10.19 -17.07 30.23
N GLN A 185 -11.47 -17.42 30.20
CA GLN A 185 -12.20 -17.70 31.44
C GLN A 185 -11.52 -18.91 32.09
N GLU A 186 -10.67 -18.66 33.08
CA GLU A 186 -10.27 -19.67 34.05
C GLU A 186 -11.53 -20.13 34.81
N THR A 187 -12.13 -21.20 34.36
CA THR A 187 -13.06 -21.94 35.20
C THR A 187 -12.26 -22.63 36.28
N SER A 188 -12.25 -22.03 37.48
CA SER A 188 -11.77 -22.64 38.69
C SER A 188 -12.69 -23.84 39.06
N GLY A 189 -12.23 -25.03 38.73
CA GLY A 189 -12.86 -26.30 39.16
C GLY A 189 -11.76 -27.30 39.45
N LEU A 190 -11.51 -27.49 40.77
CA LEU A 190 -10.61 -28.53 41.29
C LEU A 190 -10.89 -29.88 40.63
N ASN A 191 -9.86 -30.55 40.16
CA ASN A 191 -9.57 -31.91 40.59
C ASN A 191 -8.16 -32.34 40.16
N ARG A 192 -7.41 -32.84 41.14
CA ARG A 192 -6.13 -33.52 41.01
C ARG A 192 -6.28 -34.77 40.14
N PHE A 193 -5.35 -35.01 39.27
CA PHE A 193 -4.49 -36.17 39.09
C PHE A 193 -3.92 -36.25 37.66
N SER A 194 -2.63 -36.55 37.68
CA SER A 194 -1.75 -37.10 36.66
C SER A 194 -1.11 -36.13 35.67
N GLU A 195 0.19 -36.01 35.92
CA GLU A 195 1.22 -35.56 35.01
C GLU A 195 1.15 -36.33 33.67
N ILE A 196 0.98 -35.65 32.57
CA ILE A 196 1.59 -36.02 31.31
C ILE A 196 1.92 -34.73 30.58
N LEU A 197 3.19 -34.60 30.34
CA LEU A 197 3.88 -33.69 29.43
C LEU A 197 3.10 -33.47 28.13
N ILE A 198 2.58 -32.30 27.90
CA ILE A 198 2.27 -31.81 26.56
C ILE A 198 2.93 -30.45 26.44
N ILE A 199 4.12 -30.48 25.89
CA ILE A 199 4.83 -29.33 25.35
C ILE A 199 4.04 -28.87 24.13
N SER A 200 3.59 -27.62 24.22
CA SER A 200 3.48 -26.63 23.18
C SER A 200 2.93 -27.02 21.82
N ILE A 201 1.88 -26.38 21.49
CA ILE A 201 1.82 -25.66 20.21
C ILE A 201 0.97 -24.41 20.52
N ILE A 202 1.61 -23.28 20.78
CA ILE A 202 0.97 -21.98 20.64
C ILE A 202 0.98 -21.73 19.14
N LEU A 203 -0.06 -22.16 18.50
CA LEU A 203 -0.38 -21.73 17.15
C LEU A 203 -0.88 -20.29 17.23
N LEU A 204 -0.11 -19.41 16.67
CA LEU A 204 -0.56 -18.14 16.15
C LEU A 204 -1.83 -18.36 15.31
N LEU A 205 -2.98 -18.04 15.87
CA LEU A 205 -4.22 -17.96 15.10
C LEU A 205 -4.21 -16.63 14.36
N PRO A 206 -4.26 -16.65 13.03
CA PRO A 206 -4.44 -15.43 12.27
C PRO A 206 -5.84 -14.89 12.55
N LEU A 207 -5.93 -13.56 12.64
CA LEU A 207 -7.19 -12.84 12.65
C LEU A 207 -7.96 -13.18 11.37
N LEU A 208 -8.92 -14.06 11.48
CA LEU A 208 -9.83 -14.40 10.39
C LEU A 208 -10.91 -13.32 10.32
N VAL A 209 -10.72 -12.34 9.45
CA VAL A 209 -11.86 -11.68 8.83
C VAL A 209 -12.35 -12.61 7.74
N ILE A 210 -13.47 -13.29 8.01
CA ILE A 210 -14.04 -14.29 7.12
C ILE A 210 -14.61 -13.59 5.89
N PHE A 211 -13.91 -13.64 4.76
CA PHE A 211 -14.52 -13.49 3.45
C PHE A 211 -14.71 -14.87 2.84
N ARG A 212 -15.89 -15.42 3.00
CA ARG A 212 -16.34 -16.57 2.23
C ARG A 212 -17.14 -16.02 1.05
N ASN A 213 -16.51 -15.83 -0.09
CA ASN A 213 -17.23 -15.71 -1.33
C ASN A 213 -16.65 -16.70 -2.35
N LYS A 214 -17.44 -17.72 -2.63
CA LYS A 214 -17.24 -18.62 -3.76
C LYS A 214 -17.73 -17.87 -5.00
N ASN A 215 -16.82 -17.43 -5.84
CA ASN A 215 -16.98 -17.35 -7.29
C ASN A 215 -15.62 -16.93 -7.84
N GLU A 216 -15.00 -17.80 -8.60
CA GLU A 216 -13.81 -17.48 -9.38
C GLU A 216 -14.17 -16.35 -10.35
N PRO A 217 -13.46 -15.23 -10.37
CA PRO A 217 -13.62 -14.27 -11.45
C PRO A 217 -12.81 -14.75 -12.65
N GLU A 218 -13.49 -14.87 -13.79
CA GLU A 218 -12.85 -14.93 -15.09
C GLU A 218 -11.86 -13.78 -15.23
N THR A 219 -10.65 -14.09 -15.69
CA THR A 219 -9.59 -13.12 -15.92
C THR A 219 -10.03 -12.09 -16.97
N PRO A 220 -10.16 -10.81 -16.62
CA PRO A 220 -10.44 -9.79 -17.61
C PRO A 220 -9.23 -9.58 -18.52
N ASN A 221 -9.49 -9.52 -19.80
CA ASN A 221 -8.50 -9.26 -20.83
C ASN A 221 -8.21 -7.74 -20.87
N PHE A 222 -7.13 -7.33 -20.19
CA PHE A 222 -6.76 -5.91 -20.10
C PHE A 222 -5.87 -5.51 -21.28
N LYS A 223 -6.46 -4.77 -22.22
CA LYS A 223 -5.70 -3.97 -23.18
C LYS A 223 -5.70 -2.51 -22.70
N ASP A 224 -4.49 -2.03 -22.38
CA ASP A 224 -4.07 -0.62 -22.45
C ASP A 224 -4.78 0.44 -21.58
N SER A 225 -5.21 0.12 -20.35
CA SER A 225 -5.54 1.16 -19.38
C SER A 225 -4.44 1.22 -18.30
N PRO A 226 -3.93 2.42 -17.95
CA PRO A 226 -2.96 2.57 -16.87
C PRO A 226 -3.58 2.16 -15.53
N PRO A 227 -2.76 1.65 -14.60
CA PRO A 227 -3.17 1.26 -13.28
C PRO A 227 -3.65 2.42 -12.42
#